data_62f8c9f4e55bd9c21dffbbb0c468e45e
#
_entry.id   62f8c9f4e55bd9c21dffbbb0c468e45e
#
_cell.length_a   1.000
_cell.length_b   1.000
_cell.length_c   1.000
_cell.angle_alpha   90.00
_cell.angle_beta   90.00
_cell.angle_gamma   90.00
#
_symmetry.space_group_name_H-M   'P 1'
#
loop_
_entity.id
_entity.type
_entity.pdbx_description
1 polymer ?
#
loop_
_entity_poly.entity_id
_entity_poly.type
_entity_poly.pdbx_seq_one_letter_code
_entity_poly.pdbx_strand_id
1 'polypeptide(L)'
;KELDYKLSEFMDTLTNIQNKNHLKDKIEVILDESSENQRFCVLKILTGGLRVGVSDGLIKEALTKYGCRSSSEIDELLHGFKTPFIDLFSWLDGKEKPSYIDKKKLFHSFMLANNFKYNEFKEKDHNKYLSEFKWDGIRAQIIFSNDGRIFSRSGDNITQSFPDIDTHDDNYYVIDGELVIKKENNIFSFNDLQKRIGRKRPSRKLMHDYPAHFISYDILNYKGKDLRLFKLFDRKKFLKKFVDQRKSQNISFSDLINFSSWEDLKIIRESSLNNHVEGLVIKNKS
;
A
#
# COMPACT_ATOMS: atom_id res chain seq x y z
N LYS A 1 12.23 8.92 40.35
CA LYS A 1 10.81 9.34 40.33
C LYS A 1 10.14 8.55 39.22
N GLU A 2 8.98 8.00 39.46
CA GLU A 2 8.14 7.42 38.42
C GLU A 2 7.16 8.49 37.93
N LEU A 3 7.06 8.66 36.62
CA LEU A 3 6.03 9.51 36.03
C LEU A 3 4.66 8.85 36.29
N ASP A 4 3.78 9.56 36.94
CA ASP A 4 2.39 9.17 37.14
C ASP A 4 1.49 9.74 36.03
N TYR A 5 1.82 9.38 34.76
CA TYR A 5 1.04 9.74 33.59
C TYR A 5 0.22 8.53 33.13
N LYS A 6 -1.07 8.72 32.93
CA LYS A 6 -1.87 7.77 32.15
C LYS A 6 -1.42 7.84 30.68
N LEU A 7 -1.39 6.69 30.00
CA LEU A 7 -0.99 6.64 28.59
C LEU A 7 -1.84 7.58 27.70
N SER A 8 -3.14 7.69 27.98
CA SER A 8 -4.03 8.63 27.25
C SER A 8 -3.60 10.08 27.42
N GLU A 9 -3.30 10.52 28.66
CA GLU A 9 -2.85 11.89 28.95
C GLU A 9 -1.51 12.21 28.28
N PHE A 10 -0.61 11.22 28.26
CA PHE A 10 0.65 11.31 27.55
C PHE A 10 0.45 11.47 26.02
N MET A 11 -0.41 10.66 25.42
CA MET A 11 -0.73 10.75 24.00
C MET A 11 -1.42 12.05 23.64
N ASP A 12 -2.37 12.52 24.44
CA ASP A 12 -3.06 13.81 24.27
C ASP A 12 -2.07 14.98 24.35
N THR A 13 -1.13 14.92 25.26
CA THR A 13 -0.07 15.94 25.41
C THR A 13 0.78 16.02 24.14
N LEU A 14 1.19 14.89 23.58
CA LEU A 14 2.03 14.85 22.36
C LEU A 14 1.26 15.31 21.11
N THR A 15 -0.01 14.93 20.97
CA THR A 15 -0.81 15.22 19.77
C THR A 15 -1.30 16.65 19.71
N ASN A 16 -1.49 17.32 20.86
CA ASN A 16 -1.99 18.71 20.93
C ASN A 16 -0.90 19.79 20.75
N ILE A 17 0.38 19.43 20.82
CA ILE A 17 1.48 20.39 20.64
C ILE A 17 1.81 20.56 19.15
N GLN A 18 1.44 21.71 18.57
CA GLN A 18 1.74 22.01 17.16
C GLN A 18 3.15 22.59 16.93
N ASN A 19 3.75 23.20 17.94
CA ASN A 19 5.08 23.82 17.84
C ASN A 19 6.18 22.78 18.12
N LYS A 20 7.07 22.56 17.16
CA LYS A 20 8.15 21.56 17.25
C LYS A 20 9.13 21.83 18.41
N ASN A 21 9.45 23.09 18.70
CA ASN A 21 10.36 23.42 19.80
C ASN A 21 9.70 23.11 21.15
N HIS A 22 8.46 23.53 21.32
CA HIS A 22 7.70 23.22 22.52
C HIS A 22 7.48 21.71 22.71
N LEU A 23 7.27 20.97 21.62
CA LEU A 23 7.20 19.50 21.67
C LEU A 23 8.54 18.89 22.13
N LYS A 24 9.67 19.40 21.62
CA LYS A 24 11.00 18.95 22.02
C LYS A 24 11.25 19.20 23.51
N ASP A 25 10.99 20.42 23.99
CA ASP A 25 11.18 20.78 25.39
C ASP A 25 10.31 19.90 26.32
N LYS A 26 9.06 19.62 25.89
CA LYS A 26 8.17 18.76 26.66
C LYS A 26 8.63 17.31 26.71
N ILE A 27 9.15 16.78 25.58
CA ILE A 27 9.72 15.43 25.53
C ILE A 27 10.95 15.34 26.43
N GLU A 28 11.82 16.35 26.43
CA GLU A 28 13.01 16.41 27.25
C GLU A 28 12.64 16.32 28.75
N VAL A 29 11.69 17.14 29.21
CA VAL A 29 11.15 17.09 30.57
C VAL A 29 10.59 15.70 30.92
N ILE A 30 9.79 15.11 30.03
CA ILE A 30 9.21 13.78 30.23
C ILE A 30 10.31 12.72 30.38
N LEU A 31 11.34 12.76 29.53
CA LEU A 31 12.46 11.81 29.60
C LEU A 31 13.30 12.00 30.89
N ASP A 32 13.49 13.22 31.35
CA ASP A 32 14.25 13.51 32.58
C ASP A 32 13.51 13.03 33.83
N GLU A 33 12.19 13.15 33.83
CA GLU A 33 11.35 12.70 34.96
C GLU A 33 11.02 11.20 34.94
N SER A 34 11.33 10.50 33.83
CA SER A 34 11.02 9.08 33.64
C SER A 34 12.06 8.14 34.25
N SER A 35 11.61 6.99 34.75
CA SER A 35 12.47 5.84 35.07
C SER A 35 13.05 5.24 33.78
N GLU A 36 14.05 4.38 33.86
CA GLU A 36 14.70 3.73 32.71
C GLU A 36 13.68 3.00 31.81
N ASN A 37 12.78 2.22 32.39
CA ASN A 37 11.75 1.49 31.66
C ASN A 37 10.73 2.43 31.00
N GLN A 38 10.36 3.52 31.68
CA GLN A 38 9.46 4.53 31.11
C GLN A 38 10.11 5.28 29.97
N ARG A 39 11.40 5.66 30.06
CA ARG A 39 12.16 6.26 28.95
C ARG A 39 12.16 5.36 27.72
N PHE A 40 12.41 4.06 27.93
CA PHE A 40 12.36 3.09 26.84
C PHE A 40 10.97 3.08 26.16
N CYS A 41 9.89 3.03 26.93
CA CYS A 41 8.52 3.04 26.41
C CYS A 41 8.21 4.37 25.68
N VAL A 42 8.57 5.52 26.27
CA VAL A 42 8.39 6.84 25.65
C VAL A 42 9.10 6.91 24.30
N LEU A 43 10.37 6.53 24.22
CA LEU A 43 11.13 6.53 22.98
C LEU A 43 10.53 5.59 21.95
N LYS A 44 10.03 4.41 22.36
CA LYS A 44 9.37 3.46 21.45
C LYS A 44 8.06 4.00 20.89
N ILE A 45 7.27 4.70 21.69
CA ILE A 45 6.04 5.36 21.25
C ILE A 45 6.36 6.48 20.25
N LEU A 46 7.32 7.35 20.57
CA LEU A 46 7.72 8.48 19.72
C LEU A 46 8.29 8.04 18.36
N THR A 47 9.03 6.94 18.33
CA THR A 47 9.67 6.42 17.11
C THR A 47 8.78 5.45 16.33
N GLY A 48 7.57 5.15 16.81
CA GLY A 48 6.69 4.16 16.19
C GLY A 48 7.21 2.72 16.27
N GLY A 49 8.14 2.45 17.18
CA GLY A 49 8.87 1.20 17.27
C GLY A 49 8.36 0.22 18.33
N LEU A 50 7.10 0.30 18.72
CA LEU A 50 6.49 -0.61 19.70
C LEU A 50 6.36 -2.07 19.20
N ARG A 51 7.37 -2.70 18.76
CA ARG A 51 7.35 -4.08 18.22
C ARG A 51 6.78 -5.07 19.24
N VAL A 52 5.46 -5.03 19.43
CA VAL A 52 4.73 -5.87 20.42
C VAL A 52 4.46 -7.30 19.93
N GLY A 53 4.98 -7.68 18.76
CA GLY A 53 4.81 -9.01 18.18
C GLY A 53 3.42 -9.31 17.62
N VAL A 54 2.55 -8.29 17.53
CA VAL A 54 1.21 -8.41 16.94
C VAL A 54 1.25 -7.95 15.50
N SER A 55 0.95 -8.87 14.57
CA SER A 55 0.82 -8.54 13.14
C SER A 55 -0.61 -8.10 12.81
N ASP A 56 -0.78 -7.39 11.67
CA ASP A 56 -2.10 -7.02 11.16
C ASP A 56 -3.02 -8.24 10.99
N GLY A 57 -2.47 -9.38 10.57
CA GLY A 57 -3.22 -10.63 10.44
C GLY A 57 -3.78 -11.11 11.79
N LEU A 58 -3.00 -11.04 12.86
CA LEU A 58 -3.45 -11.40 14.21
C LEU A 58 -4.52 -10.43 14.72
N ILE A 59 -4.38 -9.13 14.44
CA ILE A 59 -5.40 -8.14 14.79
C ILE A 59 -6.73 -8.48 14.08
N LYS A 60 -6.69 -8.71 12.77
CA LYS A 60 -7.87 -9.07 11.99
C LYS A 60 -8.52 -10.36 12.45
N GLU A 61 -7.73 -11.39 12.76
CA GLU A 61 -8.22 -12.64 13.33
C GLU A 61 -8.89 -12.42 14.70
N ALA A 62 -8.29 -11.62 15.58
CA ALA A 62 -8.87 -11.28 16.87
C ALA A 62 -10.19 -10.53 16.72
N LEU A 63 -10.27 -9.54 15.82
CA LEU A 63 -11.49 -8.79 15.52
C LEU A 63 -12.59 -9.68 14.93
N THR A 64 -12.22 -10.65 14.08
CA THR A 64 -13.14 -11.65 13.53
C THR A 64 -13.71 -12.56 14.63
N LYS A 65 -12.87 -12.99 15.57
CA LYS A 65 -13.31 -13.81 16.72
C LYS A 65 -14.14 -13.02 17.73
N TYR A 66 -13.85 -11.74 17.90
CA TYR A 66 -14.57 -10.86 18.82
C TYR A 66 -15.95 -10.49 18.28
N GLY A 67 -16.03 -10.08 17.03
CA GLY A 67 -17.23 -9.51 16.44
C GLY A 67 -18.10 -10.50 15.66
N CYS A 68 -19.30 -10.06 15.29
CA CYS A 68 -20.23 -10.83 14.45
C CYS A 68 -19.97 -10.61 12.95
N ARG A 69 -18.71 -10.38 12.55
CA ARG A 69 -18.33 -10.00 11.17
C ARG A 69 -17.40 -11.02 10.55
N SER A 70 -17.50 -11.18 9.24
CA SER A 70 -16.57 -12.04 8.51
C SER A 70 -15.19 -11.38 8.39
N SER A 71 -14.16 -12.21 8.22
CA SER A 71 -12.79 -11.73 7.98
C SER A 71 -12.71 -10.82 6.74
N SER A 72 -13.49 -11.13 5.70
CA SER A 72 -13.57 -10.34 4.48
C SER A 72 -14.14 -8.93 4.71
N GLU A 73 -15.19 -8.81 5.55
CA GLU A 73 -15.77 -7.51 5.90
C GLU A 73 -14.79 -6.67 6.72
N ILE A 74 -14.06 -7.31 7.65
CA ILE A 74 -13.04 -6.63 8.45
C ILE A 74 -11.92 -6.13 7.54
N ASP A 75 -11.40 -6.95 6.64
CA ASP A 75 -10.39 -6.56 5.66
C ASP A 75 -10.80 -5.36 4.81
N GLU A 76 -12.06 -5.31 4.39
CA GLU A 76 -12.57 -4.23 3.55
C GLU A 76 -12.80 -2.92 4.31
N LEU A 77 -13.21 -2.99 5.57
CA LEU A 77 -13.75 -1.83 6.27
C LEU A 77 -12.86 -1.27 7.38
N LEU A 78 -11.93 -2.08 7.92
CA LEU A 78 -11.09 -1.72 9.07
C LEU A 78 -10.40 -0.35 8.91
N HIS A 79 -9.85 -0.11 7.74
CA HIS A 79 -9.14 1.15 7.43
C HIS A 79 -10.06 2.38 7.28
N GLY A 80 -11.37 2.17 7.24
CA GLY A 80 -12.36 3.24 7.21
C GLY A 80 -12.72 3.79 8.59
N PHE A 81 -12.44 3.05 9.65
CA PHE A 81 -12.76 3.49 11.01
C PHE A 81 -11.74 4.50 11.54
N LYS A 82 -12.26 5.48 12.28
CA LYS A 82 -11.46 6.55 12.90
C LYS A 82 -11.09 6.21 14.34
N THR A 83 -9.97 6.73 14.78
CA THR A 83 -9.58 6.73 16.22
C THR A 83 -10.36 7.79 16.99
N PRO A 84 -10.72 7.54 18.25
CA PRO A 84 -10.66 6.26 18.96
C PRO A 84 -11.65 5.27 18.37
N PHE A 85 -11.29 3.99 18.23
CA PHE A 85 -12.05 2.95 17.50
C PHE A 85 -13.40 2.55 18.13
N ILE A 86 -14.12 3.48 18.75
CA ILE A 86 -15.43 3.23 19.37
C ILE A 86 -16.45 2.73 18.34
N ASP A 87 -16.47 3.36 17.18
CA ASP A 87 -17.37 2.96 16.09
C ASP A 87 -17.04 1.58 15.53
N LEU A 88 -15.75 1.21 15.49
CA LEU A 88 -15.31 -0.13 15.10
C LEU A 88 -15.89 -1.17 16.05
N PHE A 89 -15.72 -1.01 17.36
CA PHE A 89 -16.25 -1.96 18.33
C PHE A 89 -17.77 -1.97 18.35
N SER A 90 -18.44 -0.83 18.21
CA SER A 90 -19.88 -0.78 18.05
C SER A 90 -20.38 -1.55 16.83
N TRP A 91 -19.69 -1.45 15.71
CA TRP A 91 -20.00 -2.22 14.50
C TRP A 91 -19.73 -3.72 14.68
N LEU A 92 -18.63 -4.09 15.34
CA LEU A 92 -18.31 -5.47 15.68
C LEU A 92 -19.37 -6.08 16.61
N ASP A 93 -19.94 -5.31 17.52
CA ASP A 93 -21.05 -5.69 18.41
C ASP A 93 -22.42 -5.79 17.69
N GLY A 94 -22.43 -5.67 16.36
CA GLY A 94 -23.62 -5.90 15.53
C GLY A 94 -24.40 -4.63 15.15
N LYS A 95 -23.94 -3.43 15.55
CA LYS A 95 -24.57 -2.18 15.09
C LYS A 95 -24.29 -1.91 13.62
N GLU A 96 -25.04 -0.98 13.03
CA GLU A 96 -24.84 -0.57 11.64
C GLU A 96 -23.49 0.08 11.42
N LYS A 97 -22.98 -0.08 10.21
CA LYS A 97 -21.75 0.57 9.75
C LYS A 97 -21.96 2.08 9.73
N PRO A 98 -21.03 2.90 10.29
CA PRO A 98 -21.12 4.35 10.23
C PRO A 98 -21.25 4.87 8.79
N SER A 99 -22.11 5.88 8.58
CA SER A 99 -22.38 6.46 7.26
C SER A 99 -21.16 7.08 6.57
N TYR A 100 -20.16 7.53 7.36
CA TYR A 100 -18.91 8.09 6.81
C TYR A 100 -17.99 7.06 6.16
N ILE A 101 -18.24 5.74 6.38
CA ILE A 101 -17.45 4.68 5.75
C ILE A 101 -18.02 4.36 4.36
N ASP A 102 -17.35 4.85 3.34
CA ASP A 102 -17.67 4.57 1.94
C ASP A 102 -16.66 3.57 1.36
N LYS A 103 -17.12 2.35 1.06
CA LYS A 103 -16.32 1.28 0.48
C LYS A 103 -15.56 1.71 -0.78
N LYS A 104 -16.15 2.60 -1.59
CA LYS A 104 -15.52 3.11 -2.82
C LYS A 104 -14.32 4.04 -2.56
N LYS A 105 -14.14 4.49 -1.31
CA LYS A 105 -13.03 5.36 -0.90
C LYS A 105 -11.94 4.62 -0.13
N LEU A 106 -12.13 3.33 0.11
CA LEU A 106 -11.19 2.48 0.84
C LEU A 106 -10.36 1.66 -0.14
N PHE A 107 -9.10 1.49 0.17
CA PHE A 107 -8.25 0.56 -0.58
C PHE A 107 -8.65 -0.90 -0.28
N HIS A 108 -8.36 -1.79 -1.21
CA HIS A 108 -8.48 -3.22 -1.01
C HIS A 108 -7.18 -3.80 -0.46
N SER A 109 -7.28 -4.78 0.43
CA SER A 109 -6.10 -5.48 0.97
C SER A 109 -5.24 -6.05 -0.15
N PHE A 110 -3.94 -5.84 -0.07
CA PHE A 110 -3.01 -6.31 -1.09
C PHE A 110 -2.76 -7.81 -0.97
N MET A 111 -2.83 -8.51 -2.08
CA MET A 111 -2.34 -9.89 -2.18
C MET A 111 -0.81 -9.88 -2.15
N LEU A 112 -0.22 -10.62 -1.20
CA LEU A 112 1.22 -10.71 -1.05
C LEU A 112 1.78 -11.91 -1.85
N ALA A 113 2.95 -11.71 -2.48
CA ALA A 113 3.67 -12.78 -3.12
C ALA A 113 4.41 -13.64 -2.09
N ASN A 114 4.46 -14.93 -2.34
CA ASN A 114 5.29 -15.88 -1.60
C ASN A 114 6.66 -16.04 -2.27
N ASN A 115 7.66 -16.48 -1.51
CA ASN A 115 8.95 -16.82 -2.08
C ASN A 115 8.80 -17.99 -3.07
N PHE A 116 9.37 -17.82 -4.26
CA PHE A 116 9.40 -18.87 -5.26
C PHE A 116 10.46 -19.91 -4.90
N LYS A 117 10.03 -21.18 -4.86
CA LYS A 117 10.90 -22.33 -4.64
C LYS A 117 10.94 -23.19 -5.88
N TYR A 118 12.04 -23.13 -6.62
CA TYR A 118 12.20 -23.82 -7.90
C TYR A 118 11.80 -25.29 -7.84
N ASN A 119 12.22 -26.03 -6.82
CA ASN A 119 11.92 -27.45 -6.68
C ASN A 119 10.42 -27.78 -6.56
N GLU A 120 9.61 -26.83 -6.09
CA GLU A 120 8.14 -26.98 -6.02
C GLU A 120 7.46 -26.69 -7.36
N PHE A 121 8.15 -26.05 -8.30
CA PHE A 121 7.59 -25.58 -9.57
C PHE A 121 8.14 -26.31 -10.81
N LYS A 122 9.33 -26.91 -10.74
CA LYS A 122 10.00 -27.54 -11.89
C LYS A 122 9.15 -28.57 -12.65
N GLU A 123 8.25 -29.27 -11.94
CA GLU A 123 7.34 -30.28 -12.54
C GLU A 123 5.97 -29.68 -12.92
N LYS A 124 5.71 -28.39 -12.63
CA LYS A 124 4.45 -27.74 -12.98
C LYS A 124 4.50 -27.22 -14.41
N ASP A 125 3.36 -27.31 -15.09
CA ASP A 125 3.19 -26.77 -16.43
C ASP A 125 3.34 -25.23 -16.41
N HIS A 126 4.43 -24.72 -16.94
CA HIS A 126 4.74 -23.30 -17.00
C HIS A 126 3.69 -22.49 -17.79
N ASN A 127 2.99 -23.11 -18.74
CA ASN A 127 1.93 -22.47 -19.53
C ASN A 127 0.74 -22.00 -18.68
N LYS A 128 0.59 -22.53 -17.47
CA LYS A 128 -0.45 -22.10 -16.51
C LYS A 128 -0.09 -20.81 -15.77
N TYR A 129 1.08 -20.25 -16.00
CA TYR A 129 1.60 -19.09 -15.28
C TYR A 129 1.88 -17.93 -16.22
N LEU A 130 1.81 -16.73 -15.66
CA LEU A 130 2.30 -15.48 -16.24
C LEU A 130 3.54 -15.04 -15.45
N SER A 131 4.45 -14.34 -16.10
CA SER A 131 5.56 -13.67 -15.42
C SER A 131 5.61 -12.20 -15.81
N GLU A 132 6.00 -11.38 -14.85
CA GLU A 132 6.20 -9.93 -15.00
C GLU A 132 7.45 -9.52 -14.23
N PHE A 133 8.02 -8.38 -14.56
CA PHE A 133 9.11 -7.82 -13.77
C PHE A 133 8.62 -7.40 -12.37
N LYS A 134 9.45 -7.68 -11.36
CA LYS A 134 9.28 -7.15 -10.01
C LYS A 134 10.00 -5.81 -9.95
N TRP A 135 9.23 -4.75 -10.17
CA TRP A 135 9.74 -3.39 -10.19
C TRP A 135 10.23 -2.96 -8.82
N ASP A 136 11.33 -2.18 -8.77
CA ASP A 136 11.85 -1.59 -7.53
C ASP A 136 11.22 -0.22 -7.30
N GLY A 137 10.07 -0.21 -6.63
CA GLY A 137 9.26 0.97 -6.38
C GLY A 137 8.46 0.92 -5.09
N ILE A 138 7.33 1.62 -5.08
CA ILE A 138 6.33 1.53 -4.02
C ILE A 138 5.08 0.86 -4.58
N ARG A 139 4.75 -0.30 -4.04
CA ARG A 139 3.44 -0.89 -4.32
C ARG A 139 2.34 0.05 -3.87
N ALA A 140 1.45 0.36 -4.79
CA ALA A 140 0.33 1.25 -4.54
C ALA A 140 -0.93 0.77 -5.25
N GLN A 141 -2.06 1.29 -4.80
CA GLN A 141 -3.37 1.08 -5.41
C GLN A 141 -3.95 2.44 -5.78
N ILE A 142 -4.41 2.58 -7.01
CA ILE A 142 -5.12 3.78 -7.47
C ILE A 142 -6.60 3.48 -7.57
N ILE A 143 -7.39 4.29 -6.89
CA ILE A 143 -8.83 4.38 -7.05
C ILE A 143 -9.13 5.57 -7.95
N PHE A 144 -9.74 5.30 -9.10
CA PHE A 144 -10.25 6.34 -10.01
C PHE A 144 -11.72 6.57 -9.71
N SER A 145 -12.07 7.80 -9.51
CA SER A 145 -13.44 8.29 -9.28
C SER A 145 -13.42 9.83 -9.34
N ASN A 146 -14.56 10.50 -9.12
CA ASN A 146 -14.61 11.96 -8.96
C ASN A 146 -13.71 12.46 -7.80
N ASP A 147 -13.47 11.64 -6.77
CA ASP A 147 -12.57 11.90 -5.64
C ASP A 147 -11.50 10.79 -5.58
N GLY A 148 -10.74 10.67 -6.68
CA GLY A 148 -9.76 9.60 -6.85
C GLY A 148 -8.60 9.69 -5.88
N ARG A 149 -8.02 8.54 -5.53
CA ARG A 149 -7.00 8.40 -4.48
C ARG A 149 -5.92 7.40 -4.83
N ILE A 150 -4.74 7.64 -4.28
CA ILE A 150 -3.60 6.71 -4.33
C ILE A 150 -3.31 6.25 -2.92
N PHE A 151 -3.28 4.94 -2.71
CA PHE A 151 -2.97 4.32 -1.42
C PHE A 151 -1.65 3.57 -1.48
N SER A 152 -0.81 3.74 -0.46
CA SER A 152 0.38 2.90 -0.27
C SER A 152 0.00 1.48 0.16
N ARG A 153 0.99 0.58 0.19
CA ARG A 153 0.83 -0.79 0.71
C ARG A 153 0.32 -0.85 2.15
N SER A 154 0.64 0.14 2.98
CA SER A 154 0.14 0.25 4.37
C SER A 154 -1.27 0.84 4.47
N GLY A 155 -1.87 1.28 3.35
CA GLY A 155 -3.18 1.92 3.33
C GLY A 155 -3.16 3.43 3.57
N ASP A 156 -1.97 4.04 3.58
CA ASP A 156 -1.85 5.48 3.71
C ASP A 156 -2.26 6.17 2.42
N ASN A 157 -3.07 7.22 2.51
CA ASN A 157 -3.40 8.05 1.37
C ASN A 157 -2.21 8.95 0.99
N ILE A 158 -1.58 8.63 -0.13
CA ILE A 158 -0.39 9.33 -0.65
C ILE A 158 -0.68 10.20 -1.88
N THR A 159 -1.95 10.43 -2.21
CA THR A 159 -2.37 11.19 -3.40
C THR A 159 -1.67 12.54 -3.51
N GLN A 160 -1.56 13.28 -2.41
CA GLN A 160 -0.94 14.61 -2.41
C GLN A 160 0.56 14.59 -2.72
N SER A 161 1.24 13.46 -2.57
CA SER A 161 2.65 13.31 -2.90
C SER A 161 2.88 13.06 -4.40
N PHE A 162 1.82 12.69 -5.14
CA PHE A 162 1.89 12.31 -6.55
C PHE A 162 0.81 13.01 -7.39
N PRO A 163 0.73 14.38 -7.35
CA PRO A 163 -0.28 15.14 -8.08
C PRO A 163 -0.09 15.10 -9.60
N ASP A 164 1.03 14.59 -10.09
CA ASP A 164 1.32 14.33 -11.49
C ASP A 164 0.64 13.04 -12.02
N ILE A 165 0.04 12.24 -11.15
CA ILE A 165 -0.81 11.11 -11.54
C ILE A 165 -2.27 11.54 -11.41
N ASP A 166 -2.94 11.72 -12.55
CA ASP A 166 -4.38 12.03 -12.56
C ASP A 166 -5.20 10.81 -12.16
N THR A 167 -5.96 10.96 -11.07
CA THR A 167 -6.83 9.92 -10.51
C THR A 167 -8.33 10.19 -10.74
N HIS A 168 -8.66 11.27 -11.43
CA HIS A 168 -10.05 11.62 -11.72
C HIS A 168 -10.63 10.72 -12.82
N ASP A 169 -11.86 10.26 -12.63
CA ASP A 169 -12.68 9.56 -13.62
C ASP A 169 -14.16 9.59 -13.19
N ASP A 170 -15.07 9.69 -14.16
CA ASP A 170 -16.52 9.64 -13.92
C ASP A 170 -16.98 8.22 -13.54
N ASN A 171 -16.22 7.21 -13.92
CA ASN A 171 -16.45 5.82 -13.55
C ASN A 171 -15.52 5.41 -12.40
N TYR A 172 -15.90 4.32 -11.73
CA TYR A 172 -15.11 3.75 -10.65
C TYR A 172 -14.19 2.63 -11.16
N TYR A 173 -12.88 2.81 -10.99
CA TYR A 173 -11.89 1.76 -11.26
C TYR A 173 -10.93 1.64 -10.07
N VAL A 174 -10.40 0.44 -9.87
CA VAL A 174 -9.32 0.20 -8.91
C VAL A 174 -8.23 -0.62 -9.59
N ILE A 175 -7.02 -0.07 -9.63
CA ILE A 175 -5.85 -0.75 -10.20
C ILE A 175 -4.74 -0.90 -9.17
N ASP A 176 -4.05 -2.04 -9.21
CA ASP A 176 -2.83 -2.31 -8.44
C ASP A 176 -1.61 -2.14 -9.34
N GLY A 177 -0.53 -1.60 -8.79
CA GLY A 177 0.69 -1.39 -9.53
C GLY A 177 1.85 -0.95 -8.66
N GLU A 178 2.93 -0.58 -9.33
CA GLU A 178 4.12 -0.05 -8.70
C GLU A 178 4.32 1.42 -9.09
N LEU A 179 4.47 2.29 -8.11
CA LEU A 179 4.91 3.66 -8.28
C LEU A 179 6.43 3.67 -8.44
N VAL A 180 6.90 4.26 -9.52
CA VAL A 180 8.32 4.45 -9.83
C VAL A 180 8.56 5.90 -10.26
N ILE A 181 9.81 6.30 -10.35
CA ILE A 181 10.20 7.50 -11.10
C ILE A 181 10.60 7.06 -12.49
N LYS A 182 9.97 7.66 -13.52
CA LYS A 182 10.28 7.37 -14.92
C LYS A 182 10.36 8.66 -15.72
N LYS A 183 11.51 8.90 -16.34
CA LYS A 183 11.72 10.04 -17.26
C LYS A 183 12.11 9.49 -18.61
N GLU A 184 11.36 9.88 -19.65
CA GLU A 184 11.46 9.31 -20.99
C GLU A 184 11.24 7.79 -20.92
N ASN A 185 12.24 6.97 -21.30
CA ASN A 185 12.17 5.50 -21.21
C ASN A 185 12.96 4.92 -20.04
N ASN A 186 13.56 5.77 -19.19
CA ASN A 186 14.41 5.30 -18.09
C ASN A 186 13.66 5.29 -16.77
N ILE A 187 13.68 4.17 -16.10
CA ILE A 187 13.23 4.04 -14.70
C ILE A 187 14.41 4.41 -13.80
N PHE A 188 14.16 5.20 -12.77
CA PHE A 188 15.15 5.65 -11.80
C PHE A 188 15.14 4.75 -10.56
N SER A 189 16.16 4.92 -9.72
CA SER A 189 16.32 4.14 -8.49
C SER A 189 15.22 4.41 -7.47
N PHE A 190 15.00 3.47 -6.55
CA PHE A 190 14.13 3.67 -5.39
C PHE A 190 14.55 4.89 -4.54
N ASN A 191 15.85 5.19 -4.45
CA ASN A 191 16.35 6.39 -3.76
C ASN A 191 15.81 7.69 -4.40
N ASP A 192 15.61 7.72 -5.70
CA ASP A 192 15.02 8.87 -6.38
C ASP A 192 13.52 8.99 -6.07
N LEU A 193 12.82 7.88 -5.98
CA LEU A 193 11.42 7.85 -5.56
C LEU A 193 11.26 8.33 -4.10
N GLN A 194 12.19 8.02 -3.22
CA GLN A 194 12.17 8.49 -1.82
C GLN A 194 12.17 10.02 -1.71
N LYS A 195 12.72 10.74 -2.68
CA LYS A 195 12.67 12.21 -2.71
C LYS A 195 11.25 12.76 -2.83
N ARG A 196 10.32 11.96 -3.36
CA ARG A 196 8.89 12.28 -3.51
C ARG A 196 8.06 11.84 -2.30
N ILE A 197 8.44 10.76 -1.63
CA ILE A 197 7.69 10.17 -0.51
C ILE A 197 7.59 11.16 0.66
N GLY A 198 6.40 11.26 1.27
CA GLY A 198 6.16 12.11 2.44
C GLY A 198 6.07 13.61 2.15
N ARG A 199 6.27 14.03 0.91
CA ARG A 199 6.11 15.44 0.51
C ARG A 199 4.66 15.71 0.08
N LYS A 200 3.86 16.23 1.00
CA LYS A 200 2.43 16.52 0.76
C LYS A 200 2.17 17.54 -0.37
N ARG A 201 3.16 18.32 -0.79
CA ARG A 201 3.04 19.31 -1.89
C ARG A 201 4.40 19.41 -2.59
N PRO A 202 4.73 18.48 -3.48
CA PRO A 202 5.98 18.55 -4.23
C PRO A 202 6.00 19.80 -5.14
N SER A 203 7.16 20.46 -5.21
CA SER A 203 7.33 21.62 -6.12
C SER A 203 7.28 21.19 -7.59
N ARG A 204 6.95 22.11 -8.50
CA ARG A 204 6.98 21.86 -9.95
C ARG A 204 8.35 21.34 -10.41
N LYS A 205 9.44 21.91 -9.86
CA LYS A 205 10.80 21.47 -10.14
C LYS A 205 11.00 20.01 -9.72
N LEU A 206 10.58 19.64 -8.51
CA LEU A 206 10.72 18.26 -8.02
C LEU A 206 9.92 17.26 -8.88
N MET A 207 8.72 17.63 -9.32
CA MET A 207 7.91 16.78 -10.21
C MET A 207 8.54 16.65 -11.61
N HIS A 208 9.15 17.71 -12.12
CA HIS A 208 9.87 17.67 -13.39
C HIS A 208 11.15 16.84 -13.32
N ASP A 209 11.93 16.96 -12.23
CA ASP A 209 13.20 16.27 -12.08
C ASP A 209 12.98 14.77 -11.74
N TYR A 210 11.90 14.47 -11.02
CA TYR A 210 11.52 13.11 -10.57
C TYR A 210 10.04 12.85 -10.88
N PRO A 211 9.64 12.72 -12.16
CA PRO A 211 8.25 12.49 -12.55
C PRO A 211 7.79 11.11 -12.11
N ALA A 212 6.63 11.06 -11.45
CA ALA A 212 6.04 9.81 -11.02
C ALA A 212 5.39 9.07 -12.18
N HIS A 213 5.53 7.75 -12.19
CA HIS A 213 4.91 6.85 -13.14
C HIS A 213 4.35 5.64 -12.44
N PHE A 214 3.18 5.17 -12.86
CA PHE A 214 2.53 3.99 -12.28
C PHE A 214 2.52 2.84 -13.29
N ILE A 215 3.22 1.77 -12.97
CA ILE A 215 3.25 0.53 -13.76
C ILE A 215 2.17 -0.39 -13.20
N SER A 216 1.04 -0.47 -13.90
CA SER A 216 -0.12 -1.23 -13.45
C SER A 216 -0.01 -2.71 -13.82
N TYR A 217 -0.23 -3.60 -12.86
CA TYR A 217 -0.13 -5.05 -13.08
C TYR A 217 -1.39 -5.84 -12.71
N ASP A 218 -2.39 -5.21 -12.07
CA ASP A 218 -3.70 -5.82 -11.84
C ASP A 218 -4.82 -4.77 -11.83
N ILE A 219 -6.06 -5.22 -12.03
CA ILE A 219 -7.26 -4.41 -11.91
C ILE A 219 -8.29 -5.15 -11.07
N LEU A 220 -8.76 -4.50 -10.01
CA LEU A 220 -9.68 -5.08 -9.03
C LEU A 220 -11.11 -4.65 -9.28
N ASN A 221 -11.30 -3.48 -9.88
CA ASN A 221 -12.63 -2.98 -10.26
C ASN A 221 -12.59 -2.32 -11.64
N TYR A 222 -13.56 -2.60 -12.48
CA TYR A 222 -13.72 -2.02 -13.81
C TYR A 222 -15.14 -1.47 -13.98
N LYS A 223 -15.29 -0.14 -14.03
CA LYS A 223 -16.58 0.57 -14.14
C LYS A 223 -17.59 0.15 -13.06
N GLY A 224 -17.14 0.02 -11.81
CA GLY A 224 -17.98 -0.39 -10.69
C GLY A 224 -18.16 -1.90 -10.53
N LYS A 225 -17.75 -2.72 -11.51
CA LYS A 225 -17.79 -4.18 -11.41
C LYS A 225 -16.56 -4.71 -10.66
N ASP A 226 -16.78 -5.42 -9.57
CA ASP A 226 -15.72 -6.12 -8.83
C ASP A 226 -15.18 -7.29 -9.66
N LEU A 227 -13.87 -7.31 -9.89
CA LEU A 227 -13.19 -8.33 -10.69
C LEU A 227 -12.33 -9.28 -9.83
N ARG A 228 -12.29 -9.13 -8.52
CA ARG A 228 -11.41 -9.92 -7.64
C ARG A 228 -11.61 -11.42 -7.74
N LEU A 229 -12.84 -11.86 -8.05
CA LEU A 229 -13.17 -13.27 -8.27
C LEU A 229 -12.95 -13.76 -9.71
N PHE A 230 -12.54 -12.87 -10.62
CA PHE A 230 -12.24 -13.25 -11.99
C PHE A 230 -10.82 -13.82 -12.07
N LYS A 231 -10.60 -14.70 -13.07
CA LYS A 231 -9.27 -15.21 -13.37
C LYS A 231 -8.31 -14.06 -13.69
N LEU A 232 -7.06 -14.19 -13.27
CA LEU A 232 -6.04 -13.16 -13.52
C LEU A 232 -5.92 -12.84 -15.01
N PHE A 233 -5.98 -13.85 -15.87
CA PHE A 233 -5.91 -13.67 -17.31
C PHE A 233 -6.99 -12.73 -17.85
N ASP A 234 -8.21 -12.81 -17.33
CA ASP A 234 -9.31 -11.93 -17.73
C ASP A 234 -9.16 -10.53 -17.13
N ARG A 235 -8.71 -10.43 -15.87
CA ARG A 235 -8.39 -9.12 -15.27
C ARG A 235 -7.31 -8.38 -16.07
N LYS A 236 -6.29 -9.08 -16.57
CA LYS A 236 -5.25 -8.50 -17.44
C LYS A 236 -5.82 -7.90 -18.73
N LYS A 237 -6.83 -8.52 -19.34
CA LYS A 237 -7.53 -7.96 -20.52
C LYS A 237 -8.26 -6.67 -20.17
N PHE A 238 -8.95 -6.62 -19.03
CA PHE A 238 -9.61 -5.41 -18.55
C PHE A 238 -8.59 -4.31 -18.22
N LEU A 239 -7.47 -4.65 -17.59
CA LEU A 239 -6.40 -3.72 -17.28
C LEU A 239 -5.80 -3.12 -18.57
N LYS A 240 -5.46 -3.97 -19.53
CA LYS A 240 -4.93 -3.51 -20.83
C LYS A 240 -5.89 -2.55 -21.52
N LYS A 241 -7.17 -2.92 -21.57
CA LYS A 241 -8.22 -2.05 -22.11
C LYS A 241 -8.31 -0.71 -21.39
N PHE A 242 -8.23 -0.71 -20.05
CA PHE A 242 -8.26 0.51 -19.23
C PHE A 242 -7.07 1.42 -19.56
N VAL A 243 -5.85 0.90 -19.59
CA VAL A 243 -4.64 1.66 -19.88
C VAL A 243 -4.68 2.24 -21.29
N ASP A 244 -5.06 1.43 -22.30
CA ASP A 244 -5.14 1.86 -23.70
C ASP A 244 -6.19 2.94 -23.93
N GLN A 245 -7.32 2.89 -23.21
CA GLN A 245 -8.38 3.90 -23.30
C GLN A 245 -8.00 5.20 -22.60
N ARG A 246 -7.30 5.13 -21.46
CA ARG A 246 -6.92 6.30 -20.67
C ARG A 246 -5.84 7.14 -21.34
N LYS A 247 -4.93 6.52 -22.09
CA LYS A 247 -3.81 7.18 -22.80
C LYS A 247 -3.00 8.12 -21.90
N SER A 248 -2.87 7.78 -20.62
CA SER A 248 -2.10 8.57 -19.67
C SER A 248 -0.60 8.42 -19.93
N GLN A 249 0.13 9.53 -19.88
CA GLN A 249 1.60 9.50 -19.97
C GLN A 249 2.26 8.91 -18.72
N ASN A 250 1.55 8.93 -17.59
CA ASN A 250 2.06 8.55 -16.28
C ASN A 250 1.54 7.21 -15.78
N ILE A 251 0.83 6.45 -16.63
CA ILE A 251 0.31 5.11 -16.30
C ILE A 251 0.58 4.18 -17.46
N SER A 252 1.23 3.05 -17.18
CA SER A 252 1.49 2.01 -18.18
C SER A 252 1.01 0.64 -17.70
N PHE A 253 0.85 -0.26 -18.64
CA PHE A 253 0.63 -1.67 -18.38
C PHE A 253 1.97 -2.35 -18.08
N SER A 254 2.01 -3.25 -17.11
CA SER A 254 3.16 -4.11 -16.86
C SER A 254 3.18 -5.23 -17.90
N ASP A 255 4.15 -5.19 -18.80
CA ASP A 255 4.26 -6.15 -19.88
C ASP A 255 4.52 -7.56 -19.34
N LEU A 256 3.93 -8.54 -20.03
CA LEU A 256 4.13 -9.95 -19.72
C LEU A 256 5.44 -10.42 -20.32
N ILE A 257 6.20 -11.19 -19.54
CA ILE A 257 7.42 -11.83 -19.98
C ILE A 257 7.05 -13.14 -20.65
N ASN A 258 7.45 -13.30 -21.92
CA ASN A 258 7.32 -14.56 -22.64
C ASN A 258 8.47 -15.48 -22.23
N PHE A 259 8.14 -16.70 -21.85
CA PHE A 259 9.12 -17.74 -21.48
C PHE A 259 8.61 -19.12 -21.91
N SER A 260 9.54 -19.99 -22.29
CA SER A 260 9.27 -21.32 -22.85
C SER A 260 9.48 -22.45 -21.84
N SER A 261 10.18 -22.18 -20.75
CA SER A 261 10.44 -23.12 -19.66
C SER A 261 10.78 -22.39 -18.36
N TRP A 262 10.86 -23.12 -17.24
CA TRP A 262 11.31 -22.55 -15.97
C TRP A 262 12.81 -22.17 -16.01
N GLU A 263 13.62 -22.89 -16.77
CA GLU A 263 15.03 -22.61 -17.02
C GLU A 263 15.20 -21.30 -17.80
N ASP A 264 14.41 -21.11 -18.85
CA ASP A 264 14.37 -19.89 -19.65
C ASP A 264 14.02 -18.68 -18.76
N LEU A 265 12.99 -18.84 -17.91
CA LEU A 265 12.60 -17.78 -16.96
C LEU A 265 13.70 -17.43 -15.96
N LYS A 266 14.52 -18.41 -15.55
CA LYS A 266 15.69 -18.20 -14.69
C LYS A 266 16.75 -17.35 -15.39
N ILE A 267 17.06 -17.63 -16.65
CA ILE A 267 18.01 -16.86 -17.47
C ILE A 267 17.52 -15.41 -17.63
N ILE A 268 16.23 -15.23 -17.94
CA ILE A 268 15.63 -13.90 -18.06
C ILE A 268 15.76 -13.13 -16.74
N ARG A 269 15.50 -13.78 -15.60
CA ARG A 269 15.68 -13.17 -14.28
C ARG A 269 17.12 -12.69 -14.06
N GLU A 270 18.09 -13.54 -14.34
CA GLU A 270 19.51 -13.23 -14.13
C GLU A 270 19.98 -12.06 -15.00
N SER A 271 19.50 -11.95 -16.23
CA SER A 271 19.83 -10.86 -17.15
C SER A 271 19.11 -9.54 -16.81
N SER A 272 18.01 -9.59 -16.07
CA SER A 272 17.17 -8.41 -15.79
C SER A 272 17.56 -7.63 -14.52
N LEU A 273 18.38 -8.20 -13.64
CA LEU A 273 18.71 -7.62 -12.33
C LEU A 273 19.42 -6.24 -12.36
N ASN A 274 19.88 -5.80 -13.51
CA ASN A 274 20.58 -4.53 -13.69
C ASN A 274 19.66 -3.35 -14.12
N ASN A 275 18.35 -3.60 -14.29
CA ASN A 275 17.41 -2.64 -14.91
C ASN A 275 16.37 -2.07 -13.92
N HIS A 276 16.77 -1.79 -12.67
CA HIS A 276 15.86 -1.29 -11.63
C HIS A 276 14.67 -2.22 -11.36
N VAL A 277 14.92 -3.54 -11.50
CA VAL A 277 13.98 -4.60 -11.12
C VAL A 277 14.61 -5.47 -10.04
N GLU A 278 13.81 -5.86 -9.05
CA GLU A 278 14.25 -6.75 -7.96
C GLU A 278 14.25 -8.24 -8.40
N GLY A 279 13.67 -8.54 -9.55
CA GLY A 279 13.51 -9.87 -10.09
C GLY A 279 12.21 -10.06 -10.87
N LEU A 280 11.58 -11.22 -10.72
CA LEU A 280 10.35 -11.57 -11.42
C LEU A 280 9.22 -11.92 -10.43
N VAL A 281 7.99 -11.69 -10.85
CA VAL A 281 6.78 -12.16 -10.17
C VAL A 281 6.07 -13.17 -11.05
N ILE A 282 5.82 -14.36 -10.50
CA ILE A 282 5.12 -15.45 -11.18
C ILE A 282 3.70 -15.54 -10.62
N LYS A 283 2.72 -15.57 -11.49
CA LYS A 283 1.29 -15.55 -11.14
C LYS A 283 0.55 -16.66 -11.88
N ASN A 284 -0.37 -17.35 -11.20
CA ASN A 284 -1.25 -18.31 -11.85
C ASN A 284 -2.26 -17.56 -12.74
N LYS A 285 -2.53 -18.08 -13.94
CA LYS A 285 -3.53 -17.52 -14.89
C LYS A 285 -4.97 -17.70 -14.44
N SER A 286 -5.22 -18.75 -13.62
CA SER A 286 -6.57 -19.15 -13.16
C SER A 286 -7.11 -18.24 -12.06
#